data_81429c44acbadb3dce1dc1e3291bbe65
#
_entry.id   81429c44acbadb3dce1dc1e3291bbe65
#
_cell.length_a   1.000
_cell.length_b   1.000
_cell.length_c   1.000
_cell.angle_alpha   90.00
_cell.angle_beta   90.00
_cell.angle_gamma   90.00
#
_symmetry.space_group_name_H-M   'P 1'
#
loop_
_entity.id
_entity.type
_entity.pdbx_description
1 polymer ?
#
loop_
_entity_poly.entity_id
_entity_poly.type
_entity_poly.pdbx_seq_one_letter_code
_entity_poly.pdbx_strand_id
1 'polypeptide(L)'
;MREFTSADGSKTLKAKVIDYSQDKGVVKILRADGKAMTFPVKALSKKDGEYLKVWYQSTMAGRKLAVRVTDEEKKTSEQKTSNARVSSYDSNFKFNVRNNGTSPFENIEVKYQIFYTIDGVKGTKSQNLVASGQTNISSIFPRTDQNLTTEKVTLTKIRPLPASQCAGGT
;
A
#
# COMPACT_ATOMS: atom_id res chain seq x y z
N MET A 1 4.81 -23.56 0.11
CA MET A 1 4.53 -24.48 1.24
C MET A 1 5.57 -24.26 2.32
N ARG A 2 5.20 -24.37 3.58
CA ARG A 2 6.07 -24.25 4.76
C ARG A 2 6.16 -25.59 5.46
N GLU A 3 7.28 -25.87 6.08
CA GLU A 3 7.44 -27.00 6.98
C GLU A 3 7.00 -26.61 8.41
N PHE A 4 6.06 -27.37 8.96
CA PHE A 4 5.56 -27.24 10.32
C PHE A 4 6.11 -28.38 11.18
N THR A 5 6.46 -28.08 12.41
CA THR A 5 7.03 -29.05 13.36
C THR A 5 6.06 -29.26 14.51
N SER A 6 5.91 -30.50 14.96
CA SER A 6 5.12 -30.82 16.15
C SER A 6 5.71 -30.17 17.41
N ALA A 7 4.89 -30.02 18.46
CA ALA A 7 5.31 -29.39 19.71
C ALA A 7 6.48 -30.09 20.39
N ASP A 8 6.57 -31.42 20.25
CA ASP A 8 7.64 -32.28 20.78
C ASP A 8 8.87 -32.37 19.83
N GLY A 9 8.80 -31.73 18.65
CA GLY A 9 9.87 -31.77 17.64
C GLY A 9 10.00 -33.07 16.86
N SER A 10 9.18 -34.10 17.16
CA SER A 10 9.35 -35.45 16.61
C SER A 10 8.86 -35.61 15.18
N LYS A 11 7.97 -34.75 14.71
CA LYS A 11 7.33 -34.85 13.40
C LYS A 11 7.38 -33.52 12.65
N THR A 12 7.54 -33.59 11.33
CA THR A 12 7.45 -32.44 10.44
C THR A 12 6.42 -32.66 9.34
N LEU A 13 5.82 -31.59 8.83
CA LEU A 13 4.78 -31.63 7.82
C LEU A 13 4.89 -30.43 6.88
N LYS A 14 5.05 -30.67 5.58
CA LYS A 14 5.00 -29.62 4.55
C LYS A 14 3.58 -29.32 4.16
N ALA A 15 3.13 -28.10 4.40
CA ALA A 15 1.76 -27.68 4.11
C ALA A 15 1.64 -26.17 3.85
N LYS A 16 0.45 -25.76 3.39
CA LYS A 16 0.05 -24.35 3.27
C LYS A 16 -1.07 -24.09 4.26
N VAL A 17 -0.98 -22.99 5.02
CA VAL A 17 -2.10 -22.54 5.86
C VAL A 17 -3.23 -22.06 4.95
N ILE A 18 -4.43 -22.55 5.19
CA ILE A 18 -5.65 -22.14 4.47
C ILE A 18 -6.62 -21.40 5.38
N ASP A 19 -6.60 -21.70 6.69
CA ASP A 19 -7.39 -20.99 7.67
C ASP A 19 -6.77 -21.10 9.07
N TYR A 20 -7.01 -20.11 9.91
CA TYR A 20 -6.60 -20.10 11.30
C TYR A 20 -7.64 -19.35 12.13
N SER A 21 -8.25 -20.04 13.08
CA SER A 21 -9.16 -19.46 14.07
C SER A 21 -8.40 -19.20 15.36
N GLN A 22 -8.12 -17.92 15.61
CA GLN A 22 -7.38 -17.51 16.81
C GLN A 22 -8.20 -17.79 18.08
N ASP A 23 -9.52 -17.53 18.05
CA ASP A 23 -10.43 -17.73 19.19
C ASP A 23 -10.56 -19.20 19.58
N LYS A 24 -10.57 -20.10 18.58
CA LYS A 24 -10.66 -21.54 18.80
C LYS A 24 -9.30 -22.21 18.99
N GLY A 25 -8.21 -21.49 18.71
CA GLY A 25 -6.86 -22.03 18.76
C GLY A 25 -6.62 -23.20 17.79
N VAL A 26 -7.28 -23.19 16.60
CA VAL A 26 -7.16 -24.25 15.60
C VAL A 26 -6.67 -23.70 14.27
N VAL A 27 -5.85 -24.49 13.58
CA VAL A 27 -5.35 -24.20 12.25
C VAL A 27 -5.83 -25.26 11.26
N LYS A 28 -6.20 -24.81 10.07
CA LYS A 28 -6.50 -25.67 8.92
C LYS A 28 -5.39 -25.50 7.87
N ILE A 29 -4.79 -26.60 7.49
CA ILE A 29 -3.69 -26.64 6.52
C ILE A 29 -4.05 -27.51 5.33
N LEU A 30 -3.41 -27.25 4.19
CA LEU A 30 -3.45 -28.06 2.99
C LEU A 30 -2.08 -28.70 2.78
N ARG A 31 -2.02 -30.02 2.79
CA ARG A 31 -0.81 -30.81 2.52
C ARG A 31 -0.46 -30.81 1.05
N ALA A 32 0.75 -31.25 0.74
CA ALA A 32 1.21 -31.42 -0.64
C ALA A 32 0.40 -32.43 -1.46
N ASP A 33 -0.20 -33.43 -0.80
CA ASP A 33 -1.08 -34.44 -1.40
C ASP A 33 -2.53 -33.95 -1.62
N GLY A 34 -2.81 -32.65 -1.39
CA GLY A 34 -4.14 -32.06 -1.56
C GLY A 34 -5.10 -32.30 -0.40
N LYS A 35 -4.71 -33.05 0.64
CA LYS A 35 -5.57 -33.31 1.80
C LYS A 35 -5.53 -32.15 2.77
N ALA A 36 -6.71 -31.68 3.17
CA ALA A 36 -6.86 -30.68 4.24
C ALA A 36 -6.91 -31.37 5.60
N MET A 37 -6.23 -30.77 6.58
CA MET A 37 -6.22 -31.23 7.97
C MET A 37 -6.47 -30.06 8.90
N THR A 38 -7.18 -30.30 10.00
CA THR A 38 -7.42 -29.33 11.07
C THR A 38 -6.92 -29.89 12.38
N PHE A 39 -6.16 -29.10 13.13
CA PHE A 39 -5.65 -29.52 14.44
C PHE A 39 -5.42 -28.30 15.35
N PRO A 40 -5.31 -28.50 16.67
CA PRO A 40 -5.06 -27.40 17.59
C PRO A 40 -3.63 -26.84 17.42
N VAL A 41 -3.48 -25.51 17.49
CA VAL A 41 -2.18 -24.82 17.37
C VAL A 41 -1.18 -25.29 18.42
N LYS A 42 -1.65 -25.67 19.62
CA LYS A 42 -0.81 -26.25 20.68
C LYS A 42 -0.08 -27.54 20.29
N ALA A 43 -0.51 -28.21 19.21
CA ALA A 43 0.18 -29.37 18.68
C ALA A 43 1.40 -29.00 17.81
N LEU A 44 1.60 -27.74 17.53
CA LEU A 44 2.75 -27.21 16.76
C LEU A 44 3.83 -26.64 17.69
N SER A 45 5.02 -26.51 17.14
CA SER A 45 6.14 -25.83 17.81
C SER A 45 5.80 -24.36 18.12
N LYS A 46 6.43 -23.78 19.14
CA LYS A 46 6.26 -22.37 19.50
C LYS A 46 6.52 -21.43 18.31
N LYS A 47 7.57 -21.73 17.53
CA LYS A 47 7.96 -20.99 16.32
C LYS A 47 6.84 -21.00 15.26
N ASP A 48 6.18 -22.12 15.08
CA ASP A 48 5.07 -22.24 14.13
C ASP A 48 3.80 -21.57 14.63
N GLY A 49 3.55 -21.59 15.95
CA GLY A 49 2.50 -20.79 16.56
C GLY A 49 2.67 -19.29 16.37
N GLU A 50 3.88 -18.77 16.51
CA GLU A 50 4.21 -17.37 16.22
C GLU A 50 4.02 -17.03 14.73
N TYR A 51 4.46 -17.91 13.84
CA TYR A 51 4.22 -17.75 12.40
C TYR A 51 2.73 -17.67 12.08
N LEU A 52 1.89 -18.51 12.69
CA LEU A 52 0.44 -18.49 12.47
C LEU A 52 -0.21 -17.19 12.90
N LYS A 53 0.27 -16.56 13.97
CA LYS A 53 -0.19 -15.22 14.38
C LYS A 53 0.12 -14.18 13.32
N VAL A 54 1.36 -14.14 12.83
CA VAL A 54 1.78 -13.21 11.77
C VAL A 54 1.00 -13.48 10.48
N TRP A 55 0.85 -14.73 10.09
CA TRP A 55 0.08 -15.12 8.91
C TRP A 55 -1.39 -14.67 9.02
N TYR A 56 -2.00 -14.85 10.18
CA TYR A 56 -3.37 -14.42 10.44
C TYR A 56 -3.51 -12.89 10.32
N GLN A 57 -2.63 -12.15 10.96
CA GLN A 57 -2.62 -10.68 10.87
C GLN A 57 -2.48 -10.20 9.43
N SER A 58 -1.53 -10.74 8.67
CA SER A 58 -1.34 -10.39 7.26
C SER A 58 -2.58 -10.72 6.41
N THR A 59 -3.18 -11.89 6.62
CA THR A 59 -4.37 -12.33 5.89
C THR A 59 -5.59 -11.48 6.23
N MET A 60 -5.78 -11.16 7.51
CA MET A 60 -6.87 -10.31 7.97
C MET A 60 -6.67 -8.85 7.56
N ALA A 61 -5.42 -8.35 7.56
CA ALA A 61 -5.12 -7.02 7.06
C ALA A 61 -5.61 -6.86 5.62
N GLY A 62 -5.28 -7.78 4.72
CA GLY A 62 -5.74 -7.74 3.33
C GLY A 62 -7.26 -7.82 3.15
N ARG A 63 -7.99 -8.34 4.13
CA ARG A 63 -9.46 -8.47 4.08
C ARG A 63 -10.21 -7.38 4.85
N LYS A 64 -9.60 -6.79 5.85
CA LYS A 64 -10.25 -5.90 6.82
C LYS A 64 -9.72 -4.47 6.78
N LEU A 65 -8.53 -4.24 6.25
CA LEU A 65 -8.07 -2.90 5.99
C LEU A 65 -8.64 -2.40 4.65
N ALA A 66 -9.31 -1.28 4.70
CA ALA A 66 -9.74 -0.54 3.51
C ALA A 66 -8.82 0.67 3.34
N VAL A 67 -8.30 0.85 2.14
CA VAL A 67 -7.45 2.00 1.81
C VAL A 67 -8.19 2.86 0.80
N ARG A 68 -8.37 4.14 1.14
CA ARG A 68 -8.87 5.16 0.24
C ARG A 68 -7.73 6.14 -0.05
N VAL A 69 -7.50 6.41 -1.33
CA VAL A 69 -6.49 7.36 -1.79
C VAL A 69 -7.18 8.56 -2.40
N THR A 70 -6.74 9.75 -2.03
CA THR A 70 -7.16 11.03 -2.64
C THR A 70 -5.93 11.82 -3.00
N ASP A 71 -5.93 12.43 -4.17
CA ASP A 71 -4.89 13.35 -4.60
C ASP A 71 -5.18 14.77 -4.10
N GLU A 72 -4.11 15.49 -3.80
CA GLU A 72 -4.15 16.91 -3.50
C GLU A 72 -3.15 17.62 -4.39
N GLU A 73 -3.62 18.62 -5.10
CA GLU A 73 -2.79 19.41 -6.01
C GLU A 73 -2.92 20.89 -5.66
N LYS A 74 -1.80 21.55 -5.40
CA LYS A 74 -1.75 22.98 -5.10
C LYS A 74 -0.87 23.69 -6.12
N LYS A 75 -1.44 24.64 -6.86
CA LYS A 75 -0.67 25.49 -7.77
C LYS A 75 0.31 26.37 -6.98
N THR A 76 1.58 26.32 -7.34
CA THR A 76 2.67 27.07 -6.69
C THR A 76 3.15 28.24 -7.52
N SER A 77 3.13 28.12 -8.85
CA SER A 77 3.51 29.21 -9.73
C SER A 77 2.79 29.17 -11.08
N GLU A 78 2.76 30.30 -11.74
CA GLU A 78 2.32 30.42 -13.14
C GLU A 78 3.16 31.45 -13.86
N GLN A 79 3.61 31.09 -15.05
CA GLN A 79 4.30 31.96 -15.95
C GLN A 79 3.65 31.93 -17.34
N LYS A 80 3.41 33.09 -17.93
CA LYS A 80 2.94 33.22 -19.31
C LYS A 80 4.14 33.46 -20.19
N THR A 81 4.34 32.62 -21.20
CA THR A 81 5.31 32.81 -22.26
C THR A 81 4.60 33.37 -23.51
N SER A 82 5.32 33.63 -24.60
CA SER A 82 4.74 34.15 -25.86
C SER A 82 3.65 33.24 -26.45
N ASN A 83 3.68 31.91 -26.20
CA ASN A 83 2.81 30.92 -26.84
C ASN A 83 2.22 29.89 -25.87
N ALA A 84 2.57 29.93 -24.59
CA ALA A 84 2.09 28.97 -23.62
C ALA A 84 1.98 29.57 -22.21
N ARG A 85 1.16 28.94 -21.40
CA ARG A 85 1.08 29.11 -19.94
C ARG A 85 1.75 27.92 -19.28
N VAL A 86 2.78 28.17 -18.50
CA VAL A 86 3.51 27.16 -17.71
C VAL A 86 3.09 27.31 -16.26
N SER A 87 2.57 26.25 -15.68
CA SER A 87 2.12 26.23 -14.29
C SER A 87 2.82 25.13 -13.52
N SER A 88 3.31 25.44 -12.33
CA SER A 88 3.87 24.45 -11.40
C SER A 88 2.86 24.13 -10.29
N TYR A 89 2.85 22.88 -9.88
CA TYR A 89 1.95 22.37 -8.85
C TYR A 89 2.74 21.49 -7.90
N ASP A 90 2.49 21.62 -6.60
CA ASP A 90 2.84 20.60 -5.61
C ASP A 90 1.70 19.62 -5.54
N SER A 91 2.01 18.35 -5.74
CA SER A 91 1.02 17.26 -5.67
C SER A 91 1.45 16.22 -4.64
N ASN A 92 0.51 15.73 -3.87
CA ASN A 92 0.68 14.66 -2.92
C ASN A 92 -0.60 13.82 -2.83
N PHE A 93 -0.50 12.63 -2.23
CA PHE A 93 -1.65 11.76 -2.00
C PHE A 93 -1.89 11.61 -0.51
N LYS A 94 -3.17 11.63 -0.13
CA LYS A 94 -3.64 11.24 1.20
C LYS A 94 -4.17 9.81 1.16
N PHE A 95 -3.70 8.98 2.06
CA PHE A 95 -4.23 7.64 2.31
C PHE A 95 -5.05 7.66 3.59
N ASN A 96 -6.31 7.29 3.50
CA ASN A 96 -7.11 6.95 4.66
C ASN A 96 -7.15 5.42 4.76
N VAL A 97 -6.55 4.88 5.81
CA VAL A 97 -6.48 3.45 6.08
C VAL A 97 -7.44 3.14 7.22
N ARG A 98 -8.51 2.41 6.93
CA ARG A 98 -9.58 2.07 7.89
C ARG A 98 -9.52 0.60 8.26
N ASN A 99 -9.62 0.32 9.55
CA ASN A 99 -9.79 -1.05 10.06
C ASN A 99 -11.28 -1.39 10.17
N ASN A 100 -11.78 -2.22 9.26
CA ASN A 100 -13.15 -2.75 9.30
C ASN A 100 -13.27 -4.05 10.11
N GLY A 101 -12.20 -4.48 10.74
CA GLY A 101 -12.16 -5.68 11.60
C GLY A 101 -12.64 -5.42 13.02
N THR A 102 -12.53 -6.47 13.84
CA THR A 102 -12.87 -6.46 15.27
C THR A 102 -11.64 -6.52 16.17
N SER A 103 -10.44 -6.67 15.60
CA SER A 103 -9.16 -6.70 16.32
C SER A 103 -8.25 -5.59 15.81
N PRO A 104 -7.36 -5.03 16.64
CA PRO A 104 -6.39 -4.04 16.19
C PRO A 104 -5.38 -4.65 15.22
N PHE A 105 -4.87 -3.83 14.32
CA PHE A 105 -3.68 -4.13 13.51
C PHE A 105 -2.52 -3.28 14.00
N GLU A 106 -1.36 -3.88 14.14
CA GLU A 106 -0.15 -3.23 14.66
C GLU A 106 1.00 -3.36 13.67
N ASN A 107 1.94 -2.40 13.73
CA ASN A 107 3.18 -2.40 12.94
C ASN A 107 2.93 -2.57 11.43
N ILE A 108 2.01 -1.75 10.89
CA ILE A 108 1.67 -1.79 9.47
C ILE A 108 2.68 -0.92 8.71
N GLU A 109 3.48 -1.54 7.87
CA GLU A 109 4.34 -0.83 6.93
C GLU A 109 3.55 -0.49 5.67
N VAL A 110 3.54 0.78 5.29
CA VAL A 110 2.91 1.29 4.06
C VAL A 110 4.02 1.74 3.12
N LYS A 111 4.12 1.08 1.96
CA LYS A 111 5.03 1.45 0.86
C LYS A 111 4.21 1.96 -0.31
N TYR A 112 4.70 3.01 -0.95
CA TYR A 112 4.03 3.59 -2.11
C TYR A 112 5.02 4.00 -3.20
N GLN A 113 4.51 4.06 -4.42
CA GLN A 113 5.20 4.63 -5.58
C GLN A 113 4.25 5.59 -6.29
N ILE A 114 4.77 6.77 -6.65
CA ILE A 114 4.05 7.80 -7.38
C ILE A 114 4.68 7.86 -8.77
N PHE A 115 3.91 7.51 -9.79
CA PHE A 115 4.30 7.67 -11.19
C PHE A 115 3.75 9.01 -11.68
N TYR A 116 4.61 9.87 -12.19
CA TYR A 116 4.19 11.19 -12.66
C TYR A 116 5.00 11.65 -13.87
N THR A 117 4.43 12.57 -14.61
CA THR A 117 5.05 13.16 -15.80
C THR A 117 5.24 14.66 -15.60
N ILE A 118 6.41 15.14 -15.94
CA ILE A 118 6.71 16.57 -16.03
C ILE A 118 6.71 16.95 -17.50
N ASP A 119 5.90 17.94 -17.87
CA ASP A 119 5.89 18.45 -19.24
C ASP A 119 7.20 19.18 -19.56
N GLY A 120 7.72 18.91 -20.76
CA GLY A 120 8.94 19.56 -21.23
C GLY A 120 8.71 21.02 -21.61
N VAL A 121 9.61 21.92 -21.20
CA VAL A 121 9.56 23.35 -21.49
C VAL A 121 10.51 23.67 -22.62
N LYS A 122 10.12 24.59 -23.56
CA LYS A 122 10.95 25.11 -24.65
C LYS A 122 11.60 24.03 -25.51
N GLY A 123 10.83 23.02 -25.95
CA GLY A 123 11.31 21.97 -26.85
C GLY A 123 12.03 20.81 -26.19
N THR A 124 12.10 20.78 -24.87
CA THR A 124 12.50 19.57 -24.13
C THR A 124 11.36 18.55 -24.14
N LYS A 125 11.70 17.27 -24.12
CA LYS A 125 10.69 16.19 -24.04
C LYS A 125 10.13 16.09 -22.61
N SER A 126 8.87 15.69 -22.50
CA SER A 126 8.27 15.30 -21.20
C SER A 126 9.03 14.15 -20.58
N GLN A 127 9.13 14.14 -19.26
CA GLN A 127 9.86 13.14 -18.49
C GLN A 127 8.89 12.37 -17.58
N ASN A 128 8.95 11.04 -17.66
CA ASN A 128 8.27 10.16 -16.74
C ASN A 128 9.18 9.86 -15.56
N LEU A 129 8.70 10.12 -14.35
CA LEU A 129 9.44 9.98 -13.10
C LEU A 129 8.69 9.11 -12.12
N VAL A 130 9.43 8.56 -11.15
CA VAL A 130 8.88 7.75 -10.07
C VAL A 130 9.44 8.27 -8.76
N ALA A 131 8.55 8.60 -7.82
CA ALA A 131 8.90 8.85 -6.43
C ALA A 131 8.43 7.66 -5.58
N SER A 132 9.25 7.23 -4.64
CA SER A 132 8.92 6.12 -3.73
C SER A 132 9.05 6.58 -2.29
N GLY A 133 8.16 6.09 -1.43
CA GLY A 133 8.25 6.38 -0.01
C GLY A 133 7.71 5.23 0.83
N GLN A 134 7.99 5.32 2.13
CA GLN A 134 7.46 4.39 3.11
C GLN A 134 7.10 5.12 4.40
N THR A 135 6.09 4.61 5.08
CA THR A 135 5.68 5.09 6.40
C THR A 135 5.14 3.94 7.22
N ASN A 136 5.10 4.09 8.54
CA ASN A 136 4.62 3.06 9.44
C ASN A 136 3.42 3.57 10.23
N ILE A 137 2.43 2.69 10.40
CA ILE A 137 1.32 2.89 11.31
C ILE A 137 1.54 1.97 12.50
N SER A 138 1.72 2.54 13.69
CA SER A 138 1.97 1.77 14.92
C SER A 138 0.78 0.86 15.24
N SER A 139 -0.45 1.41 15.17
CA SER A 139 -1.67 0.65 15.38
C SER A 139 -2.88 1.31 14.75
N ILE A 140 -3.85 0.48 14.30
CA ILE A 140 -5.19 0.92 13.91
C ILE A 140 -6.20 0.09 14.70
N PHE A 141 -6.93 0.73 15.61
CA PHE A 141 -7.94 0.06 16.41
C PHE A 141 -9.17 -0.34 15.58
N PRO A 142 -9.98 -1.29 16.06
CA PRO A 142 -11.20 -1.70 15.39
C PRO A 142 -12.12 -0.51 15.09
N ARG A 143 -12.65 -0.44 13.86
CA ARG A 143 -13.59 0.58 13.40
C ARG A 143 -13.04 2.02 13.34
N THR A 144 -11.74 2.19 13.51
CA THR A 144 -11.05 3.48 13.36
C THR A 144 -10.29 3.57 12.05
N ASP A 145 -9.82 4.77 11.73
CA ASP A 145 -9.00 5.04 10.56
C ASP A 145 -7.77 5.89 10.94
N GLN A 146 -6.75 5.79 10.08
CA GLN A 146 -5.53 6.58 10.15
C GLN A 146 -5.32 7.27 8.80
N ASN A 147 -4.90 8.54 8.87
CA ASN A 147 -4.58 9.32 7.70
C ASN A 147 -3.06 9.45 7.56
N LEU A 148 -2.58 9.17 6.37
CA LEU A 148 -1.18 9.32 5.98
C LEU A 148 -1.10 10.22 4.75
N THR A 149 0.02 10.90 4.59
CA THR A 149 0.27 11.74 3.42
C THR A 149 1.62 11.35 2.82
N THR A 150 1.69 11.25 1.49
CA THR A 150 2.96 11.03 0.80
C THR A 150 3.83 12.28 0.82
N GLU A 151 5.09 12.11 0.48
CA GLU A 151 5.91 13.24 0.08
C GLU A 151 5.31 13.95 -1.13
N LYS A 152 5.64 15.25 -1.26
CA LYS A 152 5.20 16.07 -2.37
C LYS A 152 6.06 15.82 -3.59
N VAL A 153 5.44 15.81 -4.75
CA VAL A 153 6.11 15.86 -6.06
C VAL A 153 5.72 17.17 -6.75
N THR A 154 6.69 17.80 -7.41
CA THR A 154 6.43 19.02 -8.18
C THR A 154 6.13 18.67 -9.62
N LEU A 155 4.96 19.06 -10.10
CA LEU A 155 4.50 18.87 -11.47
C LEU A 155 4.61 20.18 -12.26
N THR A 156 5.00 20.08 -13.51
CA THR A 156 4.92 21.21 -14.47
C THR A 156 3.89 20.84 -15.53
N LYS A 157 2.91 21.72 -15.72
CA LYS A 157 1.87 21.59 -16.76
C LYS A 157 1.98 22.74 -17.74
N ILE A 158 2.03 22.42 -19.03
CA ILE A 158 2.11 23.40 -20.11
C ILE A 158 0.79 23.39 -20.88
N ARG A 159 0.19 24.56 -20.97
CA ARG A 159 -1.01 24.77 -21.78
C ARG A 159 -0.70 25.77 -22.89
N PRO A 160 -0.80 25.40 -24.18
CA PRO A 160 -0.68 26.35 -25.30
C PRO A 160 -1.70 27.47 -25.15
N LEU A 161 -1.29 28.68 -25.51
CA LEU A 161 -2.22 29.81 -25.57
C LEU A 161 -2.97 29.77 -26.90
N PRO A 162 -4.27 30.19 -26.88
CA PRO A 162 -5.00 30.44 -28.12
C PRO A 162 -4.24 31.44 -29.01
N ALA A 163 -4.33 31.29 -30.35
CA ALA A 163 -3.64 32.18 -31.32
C ALA A 163 -3.85 33.66 -31.04
N SER A 164 -5.06 34.04 -30.58
CA SER A 164 -5.41 35.42 -30.20
C SER A 164 -4.67 35.96 -28.97
N GLN A 165 -4.00 35.11 -28.19
CA GLN A 165 -3.27 35.49 -26.99
C GLN A 165 -1.73 35.28 -27.14
N CYS A 166 -1.29 34.80 -28.29
CA CYS A 166 0.15 34.68 -28.62
C CYS A 166 0.71 36.04 -28.95
N ALA A 167 1.87 36.40 -28.37
CA ALA A 167 2.57 37.62 -28.74
C ALA A 167 3.12 37.46 -30.18
N GLY A 168 2.56 38.19 -31.13
CA GLY A 168 2.99 38.16 -32.54
C GLY A 168 1.93 37.68 -33.55
N GLY A 169 0.69 37.47 -33.13
CA GLY A 169 -0.43 37.20 -34.03
C GLY A 169 -0.98 38.52 -34.61
N THR A 170 -0.46 38.98 -35.70
CA THR A 170 -1.09 39.93 -36.65
C THR A 170 -1.56 39.14 -37.84
#